data_e4b95d86191c8b0572bcdbeadbd54457
#
_entry.id   e4b95d86191c8b0572bcdbeadbd54457
#
_cell.length_a   1.000
_cell.length_b   1.000
_cell.length_c   1.000
_cell.angle_alpha   90.00
_cell.angle_beta   90.00
_cell.angle_gamma   90.00
#
_symmetry.space_group_name_H-M   'P 1'
#
loop_
_entity.id
_entity.type
_entity.pdbx_description
1 polymer ?
#
loop_
_entity_poly.entity_id
_entity_poly.type
_entity_poly.pdbx_seq_one_letter_code
_entity_poly.pdbx_strand_id
1 'polypeptide(L)'
;MIESLPESPRDFKPGEPRTRLLLAAEALFARKGYDGATVREICDRAGMNVAAINYHFGDKERLYIETVRHAHTCSLADAGPMPDTSGLPPAEQLRAFIARMLKNMDAPVRPESMQLLMRELSQPSPATMSVVQDFIRPMAFGLSAIVARLLPDLPERQRLMVGFSVVGQCLYYRQNRTVSALIFGAAAIDALSLDAITEHVTRFTFAALGLAGDYPAVVRSEGVV
;
A
#
# COMPACT_ATOMS: atom_id res chain seq x y z
N MET A 1 -7.69 -5.63 -27.11
CA MET A 1 -6.84 -6.72 -26.60
C MET A 1 -6.55 -6.34 -25.15
N ILE A 2 -7.14 -7.06 -24.22
CA ILE A 2 -6.90 -6.86 -22.76
C ILE A 2 -5.54 -7.51 -22.52
N GLU A 3 -4.52 -6.68 -22.34
CA GLU A 3 -3.21 -7.12 -21.89
C GLU A 3 -3.39 -7.83 -20.55
N SER A 4 -2.87 -9.04 -20.45
CA SER A 4 -2.97 -9.92 -19.29
C SER A 4 -2.58 -9.19 -18.00
N LEU A 5 -3.39 -9.38 -16.96
CA LEU A 5 -3.11 -8.96 -15.59
C LEU A 5 -1.65 -9.29 -15.20
N PRO A 6 -1.01 -8.45 -14.37
CA PRO A 6 0.39 -8.66 -13.98
C PRO A 6 0.58 -10.05 -13.40
N GLU A 7 1.68 -10.69 -13.83
CA GLU A 7 2.15 -11.97 -13.32
C GLU A 7 2.15 -11.97 -11.78
N SER A 8 1.73 -13.07 -11.18
CA SER A 8 1.68 -13.24 -9.74
C SER A 8 3.06 -12.97 -9.11
N PRO A 9 3.16 -12.44 -7.87
CA PRO A 9 4.43 -12.30 -7.14
C PRO A 9 5.25 -13.58 -7.06
N ARG A 10 4.61 -14.74 -7.24
CA ARG A 10 5.25 -16.07 -7.24
C ARG A 10 6.01 -16.39 -8.53
N ASP A 11 5.83 -15.59 -9.57
CA ASP A 11 6.48 -15.79 -10.86
C ASP A 11 7.90 -15.19 -10.94
N PHE A 12 8.29 -14.41 -9.91
CA PHE A 12 9.63 -13.84 -9.80
C PHE A 12 10.59 -14.84 -9.12
N LYS A 13 11.31 -15.62 -9.94
CA LYS A 13 12.32 -16.54 -9.42
C LYS A 13 13.61 -15.82 -9.07
N PRO A 14 14.09 -15.93 -7.83
CA PRO A 14 15.39 -15.37 -7.46
C PRO A 14 16.49 -15.91 -8.39
N GLY A 15 17.32 -15.00 -8.93
CA GLY A 15 18.43 -15.36 -9.81
C GLY A 15 18.15 -15.25 -11.32
N GLU A 16 16.88 -15.18 -11.74
CA GLU A 16 16.58 -14.93 -13.14
C GLU A 16 17.06 -13.53 -13.60
N PRO A 17 17.55 -13.41 -14.85
CA PRO A 17 18.07 -12.14 -15.36
C PRO A 17 17.10 -10.97 -15.21
N ARG A 18 15.81 -11.17 -15.51
CA ARG A 18 14.77 -10.17 -15.39
C ARG A 18 14.58 -9.71 -13.94
N THR A 19 14.54 -10.64 -12.99
CA THR A 19 14.42 -10.33 -11.54
C THR A 19 15.65 -9.58 -11.04
N ARG A 20 16.86 -9.97 -11.44
CA ARG A 20 18.10 -9.26 -11.06
C ARG A 20 18.09 -7.81 -11.52
N LEU A 21 17.63 -7.54 -12.74
CA LEU A 21 17.48 -6.18 -13.27
C LEU A 21 16.45 -5.38 -12.46
N LEU A 22 15.28 -5.96 -12.15
CA LEU A 22 14.25 -5.30 -11.33
C LEU A 22 14.78 -4.92 -9.94
N LEU A 23 15.48 -5.84 -9.26
CA LEU A 23 16.04 -5.57 -7.93
C LEU A 23 17.14 -4.50 -7.98
N ALA A 24 18.00 -4.52 -9.00
CA ALA A 24 19.01 -3.50 -9.20
C ALA A 24 18.39 -2.13 -9.51
N ALA A 25 17.38 -2.11 -10.37
CA ALA A 25 16.62 -0.92 -10.73
C ALA A 25 15.90 -0.33 -9.53
N GLU A 26 15.23 -1.16 -8.72
CA GLU A 26 14.53 -0.74 -7.51
C GLU A 26 15.45 0.00 -6.54
N ALA A 27 16.61 -0.55 -6.24
CA ALA A 27 17.59 0.08 -5.36
C ALA A 27 18.12 1.42 -5.90
N LEU A 28 18.28 1.56 -7.21
CA LEU A 28 18.78 2.79 -7.82
C LEU A 28 17.67 3.84 -7.97
N PHE A 29 16.49 3.45 -8.40
CA PHE A 29 15.35 4.35 -8.52
C PHE A 29 14.87 4.86 -7.16
N ALA A 30 14.86 4.03 -6.13
CA ALA A 30 14.55 4.46 -4.77
C ALA A 30 15.47 5.60 -4.32
N ARG A 31 16.78 5.46 -4.54
CA ARG A 31 17.78 6.44 -4.10
C ARG A 31 17.85 7.69 -4.97
N LYS A 32 17.84 7.53 -6.30
CA LYS A 32 18.16 8.59 -7.27
C LYS A 32 16.92 9.12 -8.01
N GLY A 33 15.78 8.44 -7.92
CA GLY A 33 14.59 8.71 -8.73
C GLY A 33 14.75 8.26 -10.19
N TYR A 34 13.70 8.48 -10.97
CA TYR A 34 13.67 8.11 -12.38
C TYR A 34 14.78 8.78 -13.18
N ASP A 35 14.90 10.11 -13.06
CA ASP A 35 15.86 10.89 -13.88
C ASP A 35 17.31 10.66 -13.48
N GLY A 36 17.58 10.53 -12.18
CA GLY A 36 18.94 10.40 -11.66
C GLY A 36 19.56 9.01 -11.80
N ALA A 37 18.78 7.95 -12.02
CA ALA A 37 19.29 6.61 -12.26
C ALA A 37 19.55 6.37 -13.74
N THR A 38 20.71 5.80 -14.08
CA THR A 38 21.06 5.48 -15.47
C THR A 38 20.92 3.99 -15.76
N VAL A 39 20.58 3.66 -17.01
CA VAL A 39 20.53 2.27 -17.51
C VAL A 39 21.85 1.54 -17.27
N ARG A 40 22.97 2.24 -17.45
CA ARG A 40 24.30 1.67 -17.26
C ARG A 40 24.56 1.27 -15.81
N GLU A 41 24.23 2.15 -14.86
CA GLU A 41 24.37 1.85 -13.42
C GLU A 41 23.50 0.67 -12.98
N ILE A 42 22.28 0.56 -13.54
CA ILE A 42 21.38 -0.56 -13.27
C ILE A 42 22.00 -1.86 -13.78
N CYS A 43 22.51 -1.86 -15.01
CA CYS A 43 23.16 -3.02 -15.60
C CYS A 43 24.43 -3.43 -14.85
N ASP A 44 25.28 -2.47 -14.50
CA ASP A 44 26.51 -2.72 -13.72
C ASP A 44 26.17 -3.36 -12.37
N ARG A 45 25.15 -2.85 -11.67
CA ARG A 45 24.66 -3.41 -10.39
C ARG A 45 24.06 -4.80 -10.55
N ALA A 46 23.36 -5.06 -11.65
CA ALA A 46 22.78 -6.36 -11.96
C ALA A 46 23.82 -7.39 -12.49
N GLY A 47 25.05 -6.95 -12.80
CA GLY A 47 26.06 -7.78 -13.46
C GLY A 47 25.65 -8.18 -14.88
N MET A 48 25.06 -7.24 -15.65
CA MET A 48 24.51 -7.48 -16.98
C MET A 48 24.92 -6.35 -17.95
N ASN A 49 24.76 -6.58 -19.24
CA ASN A 49 24.99 -5.56 -20.25
C ASN A 49 23.70 -4.76 -20.57
N VAL A 50 23.86 -3.62 -21.21
CA VAL A 50 22.72 -2.73 -21.57
C VAL A 50 21.71 -3.40 -22.49
N ALA A 51 22.16 -4.33 -23.36
CA ALA A 51 21.26 -5.06 -24.25
C ALA A 51 20.21 -5.89 -23.47
N ALA A 52 20.51 -6.30 -22.24
CA ALA A 52 19.57 -7.04 -21.40
C ALA A 52 18.34 -6.21 -21.02
N ILE A 53 18.50 -4.89 -20.77
CA ILE A 53 17.34 -4.03 -20.52
C ILE A 53 16.47 -3.93 -21.75
N ASN A 54 17.07 -3.71 -22.94
CA ASN A 54 16.32 -3.64 -24.18
C ASN A 54 15.58 -4.96 -24.47
N TYR A 55 16.21 -6.09 -24.20
CA TYR A 55 15.61 -7.41 -24.39
C TYR A 55 14.43 -7.68 -23.43
N HIS A 56 14.59 -7.39 -22.13
CA HIS A 56 13.60 -7.75 -21.11
C HIS A 56 12.51 -6.69 -20.92
N PHE A 57 12.80 -5.42 -21.17
CA PHE A 57 11.92 -4.29 -20.84
C PHE A 57 11.70 -3.32 -21.98
N GLY A 58 12.54 -3.33 -23.01
CA GLY A 58 12.48 -2.41 -24.14
C GLY A 58 13.24 -1.10 -23.89
N ASP A 59 12.89 -0.37 -22.82
CA ASP A 59 13.50 0.91 -22.47
C ASP A 59 13.53 1.16 -20.96
N LYS A 60 14.10 2.32 -20.56
CA LYS A 60 14.20 2.72 -19.16
C LYS A 60 12.83 3.02 -18.55
N GLU A 61 11.90 3.57 -19.31
CA GLU A 61 10.57 3.94 -18.82
C GLU A 61 9.77 2.68 -18.48
N ARG A 62 9.74 1.70 -19.35
CA ARG A 62 9.09 0.41 -19.09
C ARG A 62 9.75 -0.35 -17.95
N LEU A 63 11.09 -0.35 -17.89
CA LEU A 63 11.79 -0.91 -16.71
C LEU A 63 11.36 -0.21 -15.43
N TYR A 64 11.21 1.11 -15.43
CA TYR A 64 10.77 1.86 -14.27
C TYR A 64 9.34 1.49 -13.85
N ILE A 65 8.40 1.48 -14.80
CA ILE A 65 7.01 1.09 -14.56
C ILE A 65 6.94 -0.32 -13.96
N GLU A 66 7.64 -1.28 -14.58
CA GLU A 66 7.68 -2.67 -14.08
C GLU A 66 8.35 -2.78 -12.69
N THR A 67 9.36 -1.95 -12.41
CA THR A 67 10.01 -1.90 -11.10
C THR A 67 9.06 -1.39 -10.02
N VAL A 68 8.31 -0.32 -10.28
CA VAL A 68 7.32 0.23 -9.32
C VAL A 68 6.17 -0.76 -9.11
N ARG A 69 5.69 -1.40 -10.17
CA ARG A 69 4.68 -2.48 -10.08
C ARG A 69 5.19 -3.65 -9.25
N HIS A 70 6.41 -4.09 -9.48
CA HIS A 70 7.06 -5.16 -8.72
C HIS A 70 7.15 -4.81 -7.24
N ALA A 71 7.65 -3.62 -6.91
CA ALA A 71 7.74 -3.14 -5.53
C ALA A 71 6.37 -3.14 -4.82
N HIS A 72 5.32 -2.69 -5.52
CA HIS A 72 3.95 -2.69 -4.99
C HIS A 72 3.41 -4.11 -4.81
N THR A 73 3.57 -4.96 -5.80
CA THR A 73 3.07 -6.35 -5.77
C THR A 73 3.77 -7.16 -4.68
N CYS A 74 5.09 -7.01 -4.51
CA CYS A 74 5.83 -7.66 -3.43
C CYS A 74 5.38 -7.16 -2.05
N SER A 75 5.09 -5.86 -1.90
CA SER A 75 4.61 -5.33 -0.61
C SER A 75 3.21 -5.84 -0.24
N LEU A 76 2.39 -6.22 -1.23
CA LEU A 76 1.06 -6.81 -1.00
C LEU A 76 1.09 -8.32 -0.79
N ALA A 77 2.11 -9.01 -1.30
CA ALA A 77 2.19 -10.47 -1.26
C ALA A 77 2.22 -11.04 0.17
N ASP A 78 2.95 -10.38 1.07
CA ASP A 78 3.08 -10.79 2.46
C ASP A 78 1.78 -10.61 3.27
N ALA A 79 0.91 -9.73 2.83
CA ALA A 79 -0.40 -9.56 3.44
C ALA A 79 -1.41 -10.66 3.03
N GLY A 80 -1.09 -11.46 2.01
CA GLY A 80 -1.95 -12.52 1.46
C GLY A 80 -3.09 -11.99 0.56
N PRO A 81 -3.96 -12.83 0.04
CA PRO A 81 -5.07 -12.41 -0.80
C PRO A 81 -6.08 -11.55 -0.04
N MET A 82 -6.80 -10.69 -0.77
CA MET A 82 -7.94 -9.96 -0.19
C MET A 82 -8.99 -10.97 0.28
N PRO A 83 -9.48 -10.87 1.52
CA PRO A 83 -10.59 -11.71 1.96
C PRO A 83 -11.85 -11.36 1.15
N ASP A 84 -12.61 -12.38 0.78
CA ASP A 84 -13.95 -12.14 0.24
C ASP A 84 -14.87 -11.64 1.37
N THR A 85 -15.26 -10.39 1.28
CA THR A 85 -16.14 -9.73 2.25
C THR A 85 -17.52 -9.44 1.67
N SER A 86 -17.83 -9.92 0.47
CA SER A 86 -19.07 -9.60 -0.26
C SER A 86 -20.33 -10.00 0.52
N GLY A 87 -20.28 -11.07 1.30
CA GLY A 87 -21.37 -11.57 2.15
C GLY A 87 -21.46 -10.90 3.53
N LEU A 88 -20.53 -10.04 3.91
CA LEU A 88 -20.55 -9.39 5.22
C LEU A 88 -21.41 -8.12 5.24
N PRO A 89 -21.97 -7.74 6.38
CA PRO A 89 -22.55 -6.41 6.58
C PRO A 89 -21.57 -5.29 6.23
N PRO A 90 -22.03 -4.14 5.69
CA PRO A 90 -21.12 -3.05 5.28
C PRO A 90 -20.19 -2.55 6.40
N ALA A 91 -20.64 -2.60 7.66
CA ALA A 91 -19.84 -2.28 8.83
C ALA A 91 -18.61 -3.19 8.99
N GLU A 92 -18.83 -4.50 8.87
CA GLU A 92 -17.75 -5.48 8.94
C GLU A 92 -16.83 -5.42 7.73
N GLN A 93 -17.37 -5.06 6.56
CA GLN A 93 -16.55 -4.83 5.37
C GLN A 93 -15.61 -3.63 5.55
N LEU A 94 -16.08 -2.54 6.17
CA LEU A 94 -15.23 -1.38 6.47
C LEU A 94 -14.12 -1.76 7.46
N ARG A 95 -14.46 -2.50 8.51
CA ARG A 95 -13.47 -3.02 9.46
C ARG A 95 -12.43 -3.90 8.78
N ALA A 96 -12.87 -4.84 7.94
CA ALA A 96 -11.99 -5.73 7.19
C ALA A 96 -11.08 -4.94 6.23
N PHE A 97 -11.60 -3.90 5.59
CA PHE A 97 -10.82 -2.99 4.74
C PHE A 97 -9.72 -2.28 5.54
N ILE A 98 -10.05 -1.69 6.69
CA ILE A 98 -9.11 -1.02 7.58
C ILE A 98 -8.03 -1.99 8.06
N ALA A 99 -8.43 -3.17 8.57
CA ALA A 99 -7.53 -4.22 9.01
C ALA A 99 -6.55 -4.64 7.90
N ARG A 100 -7.07 -4.85 6.70
CA ARG A 100 -6.27 -5.22 5.53
C ARG A 100 -5.29 -4.12 5.14
N MET A 101 -5.73 -2.87 5.14
CA MET A 101 -4.88 -1.74 4.81
C MET A 101 -3.73 -1.59 5.80
N LEU A 102 -4.02 -1.68 7.10
CA LEU A 102 -3.01 -1.63 8.16
C LEU A 102 -2.04 -2.82 8.06
N LYS A 103 -2.55 -4.03 7.82
CA LYS A 103 -1.71 -5.22 7.63
C LYS A 103 -0.78 -5.09 6.43
N ASN A 104 -1.26 -4.56 5.31
CA ASN A 104 -0.41 -4.29 4.13
C ASN A 104 0.71 -3.32 4.47
N MET A 105 0.44 -2.35 5.35
CA MET A 105 1.42 -1.35 5.76
C MET A 105 2.40 -1.86 6.81
N ASP A 106 2.01 -2.85 7.62
CA ASP A 106 2.86 -3.47 8.65
C ASP A 106 3.70 -4.63 8.09
N ALA A 107 3.39 -5.12 6.90
CA ALA A 107 4.17 -6.17 6.25
C ALA A 107 5.64 -5.76 6.11
N PRO A 108 6.59 -6.69 6.30
CA PRO A 108 8.01 -6.43 6.14
C PRO A 108 8.32 -6.15 4.67
N VAL A 109 8.25 -4.89 4.29
CA VAL A 109 8.58 -4.44 2.93
C VAL A 109 10.06 -4.07 2.88
N ARG A 110 10.74 -4.46 1.82
CA ARG A 110 12.12 -4.02 1.61
C ARG A 110 12.19 -2.48 1.67
N PRO A 111 13.18 -1.91 2.37
CA PRO A 111 13.30 -0.45 2.51
C PRO A 111 13.28 0.27 1.17
N GLU A 112 13.90 -0.30 0.14
CA GLU A 112 13.97 0.24 -1.21
C GLU A 112 12.58 0.29 -1.87
N SER A 113 11.78 -0.79 -1.73
CA SER A 113 10.41 -0.84 -2.26
C SER A 113 9.55 0.25 -1.63
N MET A 114 9.61 0.40 -0.33
CA MET A 114 8.85 1.42 0.39
C MET A 114 9.29 2.83 -0.01
N GLN A 115 10.60 3.07 -0.08
CA GLN A 115 11.13 4.36 -0.50
C GLN A 115 10.69 4.73 -1.92
N LEU A 116 10.72 3.75 -2.84
CA LEU A 116 10.27 3.95 -4.21
C LEU A 116 8.78 4.29 -4.28
N LEU A 117 7.93 3.53 -3.57
CA LEU A 117 6.49 3.78 -3.53
C LEU A 117 6.14 5.13 -2.91
N MET A 118 6.79 5.52 -1.81
CA MET A 118 6.59 6.83 -1.19
C MET A 118 7.03 7.97 -2.11
N ARG A 119 8.11 7.77 -2.87
CA ARG A 119 8.56 8.72 -3.88
C ARG A 119 7.52 8.91 -4.98
N GLU A 120 6.94 7.83 -5.51
CA GLU A 120 5.88 7.89 -6.53
C GLU A 120 4.65 8.64 -6.05
N LEU A 121 4.26 8.47 -4.79
CA LEU A 121 3.13 9.22 -4.21
C LEU A 121 3.43 10.71 -4.03
N SER A 122 4.68 11.07 -3.78
CA SER A 122 5.11 12.47 -3.53
C SER A 122 5.53 13.20 -4.80
N GLN A 123 6.09 12.49 -5.76
CA GLN A 123 6.64 13.01 -7.02
C GLN A 123 6.19 12.09 -8.17
N PRO A 124 4.96 12.30 -8.69
CA PRO A 124 4.42 11.47 -9.74
C PRO A 124 5.32 11.40 -10.98
N SER A 125 5.53 10.18 -11.48
CA SER A 125 6.31 9.84 -12.65
C SER A 125 5.44 9.17 -13.73
N PRO A 126 5.98 8.77 -14.88
CA PRO A 126 5.25 7.95 -15.86
C PRO A 126 4.65 6.66 -15.28
N ALA A 127 5.27 6.08 -14.22
CA ALA A 127 4.76 4.88 -13.57
C ALA A 127 3.53 5.12 -12.69
N THR A 128 3.32 6.36 -12.22
CA THR A 128 2.22 6.69 -11.29
C THR A 128 0.86 6.29 -11.83
N MET A 129 0.60 6.56 -13.12
CA MET A 129 -0.68 6.23 -13.73
C MET A 129 -0.95 4.73 -13.70
N SER A 130 0.05 3.90 -13.95
CA SER A 130 -0.06 2.43 -13.88
C SER A 130 -0.39 1.98 -12.45
N VAL A 131 0.35 2.47 -11.44
CA VAL A 131 0.09 2.14 -10.03
C VAL A 131 -1.30 2.60 -9.59
N VAL A 132 -1.70 3.80 -10.00
CA VAL A 132 -3.04 4.31 -9.69
C VAL A 132 -4.12 3.44 -10.30
N GLN A 133 -4.00 3.06 -11.58
CA GLN A 133 -5.01 2.26 -12.28
C GLN A 133 -5.09 0.83 -11.74
N ASP A 134 -3.94 0.20 -11.50
CA ASP A 134 -3.86 -1.24 -11.19
C ASP A 134 -4.13 -1.51 -9.69
N PHE A 135 -3.76 -0.58 -8.81
CA PHE A 135 -3.77 -0.83 -7.35
C PHE A 135 -4.60 0.17 -6.55
N ILE A 136 -4.37 1.49 -6.74
CA ILE A 136 -5.00 2.49 -5.89
C ILE A 136 -6.47 2.66 -6.23
N ARG A 137 -6.80 2.74 -7.51
CA ARG A 137 -8.17 2.96 -7.99
C ARG A 137 -9.14 1.85 -7.57
N PRO A 138 -8.84 0.55 -7.74
CA PRO A 138 -9.73 -0.52 -7.27
C PRO A 138 -9.98 -0.45 -5.76
N MET A 139 -8.96 -0.15 -4.97
CA MET A 139 -9.07 0.01 -3.52
C MET A 139 -9.95 1.21 -3.14
N ALA A 140 -9.74 2.35 -3.78
CA ALA A 140 -10.52 3.58 -3.53
C ALA A 140 -12.00 3.41 -3.90
N PHE A 141 -12.29 2.77 -5.03
CA PHE A 141 -13.67 2.47 -5.42
C PHE A 141 -14.32 1.43 -4.50
N GLY A 142 -13.59 0.41 -4.06
CA GLY A 142 -14.06 -0.56 -3.08
C GLY A 142 -14.47 0.11 -1.77
N LEU A 143 -13.63 0.99 -1.23
CA LEU A 143 -13.95 1.78 -0.03
C LEU A 143 -15.15 2.69 -0.25
N SER A 144 -15.21 3.39 -1.38
CA SER A 144 -16.35 4.26 -1.72
C SER A 144 -17.66 3.48 -1.80
N ALA A 145 -17.64 2.26 -2.36
CA ALA A 145 -18.82 1.38 -2.43
C ALA A 145 -19.27 0.89 -1.03
N ILE A 146 -18.34 0.60 -0.13
CA ILE A 146 -18.64 0.24 1.26
C ILE A 146 -19.32 1.42 1.96
N VAL A 147 -18.74 2.62 1.85
CA VAL A 147 -19.30 3.85 2.46
C VAL A 147 -20.67 4.18 1.89
N ALA A 148 -20.89 4.00 0.57
CA ALA A 148 -22.19 4.23 -0.06
C ALA A 148 -23.29 3.29 0.48
N ARG A 149 -22.94 2.06 0.87
CA ARG A 149 -23.91 1.12 1.49
C ARG A 149 -24.14 1.42 2.96
N LEU A 150 -23.16 1.94 3.68
CA LEU A 150 -23.30 2.40 5.06
C LEU A 150 -24.17 3.65 5.16
N LEU A 151 -23.99 4.57 4.22
CA LEU A 151 -24.61 5.89 4.21
C LEU A 151 -25.14 6.20 2.79
N PRO A 152 -26.27 5.60 2.39
CA PRO A 152 -26.78 5.72 1.02
C PRO A 152 -27.09 7.17 0.62
N ASP A 153 -27.53 7.99 1.58
CA ASP A 153 -27.89 9.39 1.35
C ASP A 153 -26.70 10.35 1.36
N LEU A 154 -25.48 9.84 1.66
CA LEU A 154 -24.30 10.68 1.69
C LEU A 154 -23.85 11.09 0.28
N PRO A 155 -23.74 12.39 -0.03
CA PRO A 155 -23.27 12.86 -1.33
C PRO A 155 -21.88 12.30 -1.70
N GLU A 156 -21.66 12.03 -2.99
CA GLU A 156 -20.41 11.45 -3.50
C GLU A 156 -19.16 12.20 -3.02
N ARG A 157 -19.20 13.54 -3.04
CA ARG A 157 -18.08 14.37 -2.55
C ARG A 157 -17.75 14.07 -1.07
N GLN A 158 -18.77 13.86 -0.23
CA GLN A 158 -18.56 13.54 1.17
C GLN A 158 -18.04 12.09 1.34
N ARG A 159 -18.51 11.14 0.51
CA ARG A 159 -17.93 9.78 0.49
C ARG A 159 -16.45 9.77 0.19
N LEU A 160 -15.99 10.61 -0.75
CA LEU A 160 -14.55 10.78 -1.03
C LEU A 160 -13.80 11.30 0.20
N MET A 161 -14.36 12.30 0.89
CA MET A 161 -13.73 12.85 2.11
C MET A 161 -13.63 11.80 3.23
N VAL A 162 -14.65 10.96 3.40
CA VAL A 162 -14.62 9.82 4.33
C VAL A 162 -13.50 8.84 3.94
N GLY A 163 -13.40 8.50 2.64
CA GLY A 163 -12.33 7.65 2.13
C GLY A 163 -10.95 8.22 2.43
N PHE A 164 -10.72 9.50 2.19
CA PHE A 164 -9.45 10.17 2.51
C PHE A 164 -9.15 10.15 4.01
N SER A 165 -10.16 10.33 4.85
CA SER A 165 -9.99 10.29 6.31
C SER A 165 -9.59 8.90 6.79
N VAL A 166 -10.23 7.83 6.30
CA VAL A 166 -9.90 6.45 6.63
C VAL A 166 -8.49 6.10 6.18
N VAL A 167 -8.18 6.37 4.91
CA VAL A 167 -6.85 6.10 4.33
C VAL A 167 -5.77 6.90 5.05
N GLY A 168 -6.00 8.19 5.30
CA GLY A 168 -5.06 9.07 5.98
C GLY A 168 -4.72 8.60 7.40
N GLN A 169 -5.71 8.13 8.16
CA GLN A 169 -5.47 7.56 9.48
C GLN A 169 -4.56 6.31 9.39
N CYS A 170 -4.87 5.38 8.49
CA CYS A 170 -4.05 4.18 8.31
C CYS A 170 -2.60 4.54 7.90
N LEU A 171 -2.43 5.46 6.95
CA LEU A 171 -1.11 5.92 6.49
C LEU A 171 -0.30 6.56 7.60
N TYR A 172 -0.94 7.33 8.49
CA TYR A 172 -0.28 8.01 9.59
C TYR A 172 0.50 7.03 10.47
N TYR A 173 -0.12 5.94 10.89
CA TYR A 173 0.52 4.94 11.77
C TYR A 173 1.77 4.33 11.15
N ARG A 174 1.80 4.15 9.84
CA ARG A 174 2.98 3.63 9.13
C ARG A 174 4.06 4.69 8.95
N GLN A 175 3.68 5.83 8.37
CA GLN A 175 4.66 6.84 7.93
C GLN A 175 5.32 7.56 9.11
N ASN A 176 4.59 7.72 10.21
CA ASN A 176 5.04 8.51 11.34
C ASN A 176 5.53 7.66 12.53
N ARG A 177 5.65 6.32 12.38
CA ARG A 177 6.05 5.43 13.47
C ARG A 177 7.37 5.87 14.13
N THR A 178 8.40 6.17 13.34
CA THR A 178 9.71 6.61 13.84
C THR A 178 9.60 7.93 14.60
N VAL A 179 8.92 8.92 14.02
CA VAL A 179 8.74 10.23 14.66
C VAL A 179 7.91 10.10 15.92
N SER A 180 6.84 9.31 15.89
CA SER A 180 6.00 9.04 17.07
C SER A 180 6.81 8.36 18.19
N ALA A 181 7.69 7.42 17.86
CA ALA A 181 8.56 6.77 18.83
C ALA A 181 9.58 7.76 19.46
N LEU A 182 10.05 8.74 18.70
CA LEU A 182 10.91 9.81 19.24
C LEU A 182 10.15 10.75 20.18
N ILE A 183 8.86 10.99 19.94
CA ILE A 183 8.05 11.91 20.74
C ILE A 183 7.52 11.20 22.01
N PHE A 184 6.99 10.00 21.87
CA PHE A 184 6.23 9.30 22.93
C PHE A 184 7.00 8.14 23.58
N GLY A 185 8.20 7.81 23.05
CA GLY A 185 8.99 6.66 23.46
C GLY A 185 8.67 5.41 22.63
N ALA A 186 9.73 4.64 22.32
CA ALA A 186 9.63 3.43 21.51
C ALA A 186 8.69 2.40 22.13
N ALA A 187 8.79 2.17 23.45
CA ALA A 187 7.95 1.21 24.17
C ALA A 187 6.45 1.51 24.06
N ALA A 188 6.06 2.79 24.10
CA ALA A 188 4.66 3.19 23.95
C ALA A 188 4.13 2.92 22.55
N ILE A 189 4.95 3.16 21.53
CA ILE A 189 4.56 2.92 20.12
C ILE A 189 4.57 1.43 19.79
N ASP A 190 5.51 0.66 20.33
CA ASP A 190 5.60 -0.79 20.12
C ASP A 190 4.47 -1.56 20.82
N ALA A 191 3.90 -0.98 21.87
CA ALA A 191 2.71 -1.53 22.55
C ALA A 191 1.42 -1.38 21.72
N LEU A 192 1.38 -0.53 20.69
CA LEU A 192 0.23 -0.39 19.82
C LEU A 192 0.16 -1.57 18.85
N SER A 193 -0.60 -2.61 19.22
CA SER A 193 -0.82 -3.75 18.34
C SER A 193 -1.62 -3.37 17.08
N LEU A 194 -1.47 -4.15 16.03
CA LEU A 194 -2.22 -3.96 14.78
C LEU A 194 -3.74 -4.04 15.01
N ASP A 195 -4.16 -4.95 15.88
CA ASP A 195 -5.58 -5.11 16.24
C ASP A 195 -6.10 -3.90 17.01
N ALA A 196 -5.32 -3.35 17.95
CA ALA A 196 -5.69 -2.16 18.70
C ALA A 196 -5.84 -0.93 17.77
N ILE A 197 -4.91 -0.76 16.82
CA ILE A 197 -5.00 0.31 15.81
C ILE A 197 -6.21 0.11 14.89
N THR A 198 -6.45 -1.12 14.43
CA THR A 198 -7.61 -1.46 13.59
C THR A 198 -8.91 -1.11 14.29
N GLU A 199 -9.04 -1.52 15.55
CA GLU A 199 -10.21 -1.25 16.35
C GLU A 199 -10.40 0.25 16.58
N HIS A 200 -9.33 0.96 16.92
CA HIS A 200 -9.37 2.41 17.13
C HIS A 200 -9.82 3.15 15.85
N VAL A 201 -9.19 2.90 14.71
CA VAL A 201 -9.53 3.57 13.43
C VAL A 201 -10.96 3.26 13.03
N THR A 202 -11.41 2.00 13.20
CA THR A 202 -12.78 1.60 12.89
C THR A 202 -13.78 2.36 13.74
N ARG A 203 -13.61 2.36 15.06
CA ARG A 203 -14.52 3.04 15.99
C ARG A 203 -14.55 4.55 15.80
N PHE A 204 -13.38 5.15 15.59
CA PHE A 204 -13.30 6.58 15.30
C PHE A 204 -14.07 6.93 14.03
N THR A 205 -13.92 6.12 12.99
CA THR A 205 -14.66 6.30 11.72
C THR A 205 -16.16 6.17 11.92
N PHE A 206 -16.63 5.13 12.63
CA PHE A 206 -18.05 4.93 12.92
C PHE A 206 -18.65 6.07 13.75
N ALA A 207 -17.94 6.53 14.78
CA ALA A 207 -18.36 7.66 15.58
C ALA A 207 -18.49 8.95 14.75
N ALA A 208 -17.52 9.22 13.87
CA ALA A 208 -17.53 10.39 12.99
C ALA A 208 -18.67 10.34 11.96
N LEU A 209 -19.11 9.13 11.58
CA LEU A 209 -20.23 8.92 10.65
C LEU A 209 -21.60 8.86 11.34
N GLY A 210 -21.66 8.99 12.67
CA GLY A 210 -22.90 8.88 13.42
C GLY A 210 -23.41 7.45 13.59
N LEU A 211 -22.57 6.45 13.31
CA LEU A 211 -22.89 5.02 13.34
C LEU A 211 -22.39 4.31 14.62
N ALA A 212 -22.06 5.07 15.66
CA ALA A 212 -21.45 4.52 16.89
C ALA A 212 -22.32 3.48 17.61
N GLY A 213 -23.66 3.52 17.42
CA GLY A 213 -24.59 2.55 17.98
C GLY A 213 -24.58 1.18 17.28
N ASP A 214 -24.11 1.13 16.03
CA ASP A 214 -24.07 -0.08 15.21
C ASP A 214 -22.79 -0.91 15.41
N TYR A 215 -21.86 -0.40 16.21
CA TYR A 215 -20.60 -1.07 16.50
C TYR A 215 -20.55 -1.49 17.99
N PRO A 216 -20.29 -2.75 18.30
CA PRO A 216 -20.31 -3.23 19.67
C PRO A 216 -19.35 -2.42 20.56
N ALA A 217 -19.86 -1.99 21.70
CA ALA A 217 -19.05 -1.28 22.69
C ALA A 217 -17.84 -2.14 23.07
N VAL A 218 -16.65 -1.55 23.02
CA VAL A 218 -15.46 -2.23 23.55
C VAL A 218 -15.71 -2.54 25.02
N VAL A 219 -15.59 -3.80 25.36
CA VAL A 219 -15.36 -4.20 26.73
C VAL A 219 -14.13 -3.42 27.20
N ARG A 220 -14.33 -2.46 28.09
CA ARG A 220 -13.21 -1.79 28.75
C ARG A 220 -12.44 -2.89 29.46
N SER A 221 -11.28 -3.26 28.96
CA SER A 221 -10.33 -4.04 29.73
C SER A 221 -9.95 -3.13 30.91
N GLU A 222 -10.54 -3.39 32.07
CA GLU A 222 -10.12 -2.78 33.33
C GLU A 222 -8.65 -3.19 33.52
N GLY A 223 -7.79 -2.19 33.64
CA GLY A 223 -6.44 -2.37 34.16
C GLY A 223 -5.30 -2.16 33.19
N VAL A 224 -4.98 -0.92 32.87
CA VAL A 224 -3.60 -0.43 32.86
C VAL A 224 -3.62 0.99 33.40
N VAL A 225 -3.28 1.08 34.65
CA VAL A 225 -2.78 2.29 35.31
C VAL A 225 -1.29 2.36 35.08
#